data_8c9f8026597355e8f6c4d3e93d28399d
#
_entry.id   8c9f8026597355e8f6c4d3e93d28399d
#
_cell.length_a   1.000
_cell.length_b   1.000
_cell.length_c   1.000
_cell.angle_alpha   90.00
_cell.angle_beta   90.00
_cell.angle_gamma   90.00
#
_symmetry.space_group_name_H-M   'P 1'
#
loop_
_entity.id
_entity.type
_entity.pdbx_description
1 polymer ?
#
loop_
_entity_poly.entity_id
_entity_poly.type
_entity_poly.pdbx_seq_one_letter_code
_entity_poly.pdbx_strand_id
1 'polypeptide(L)'
;MINLLEEIGNAASIGITGHIRPDGDCTAAVLAAYQYLRKAKPDASVRIFLEDIPTIYGGIAGADRLESGEGADGQFDVFLVLDCSVDRTGPIEKLVRTADKIINIDHHVSNSNGSGHVNHVVPSASSVCEVLYELLDKQYVDRQIAEAIYIGIINDCGVFQYSNTSRRTMEIAGELIEYGFPFADLIQKTFYEKTYVQNQLMGRALLESILFMDGRCIVSCIDRKTMEFYGAKPKHLDGIVSQLRNTRGVDCAIFMYEVGCMEYKVSLRSNAKLNVARVAEQFGGGGHVRAAGCTMNGTFHDVVNNLSAVIEELLEA
;
A
#
# COMPACT_ATOMS: atom_id res chain seq x y z
N MET A 1 -0.24 24.03 15.68
CA MET A 1 -0.10 22.74 14.97
C MET A 1 1.16 22.08 15.50
N ILE A 2 1.10 20.80 15.80
CA ILE A 2 2.27 20.04 16.24
C ILE A 2 3.22 19.96 15.04
N ASN A 3 4.51 20.24 15.28
CA ASN A 3 5.53 20.22 14.23
C ASN A 3 6.44 19.01 14.47
N LEU A 4 6.74 18.23 13.44
CA LEU A 4 7.59 17.03 13.53
C LEU A 4 8.96 17.36 14.15
N LEU A 5 9.53 18.53 13.88
CA LEU A 5 10.81 18.95 14.44
C LEU A 5 10.75 19.20 15.96
N GLU A 6 9.62 19.66 16.47
CA GLU A 6 9.40 19.83 17.92
C GLU A 6 9.37 18.47 18.61
N GLU A 7 8.71 17.49 17.99
CA GLU A 7 8.66 16.12 18.50
C GLU A 7 10.02 15.42 18.48
N ILE A 8 10.81 15.62 17.44
CA ILE A 8 12.17 15.08 17.33
C ILE A 8 13.14 15.76 18.32
N GLY A 9 12.92 17.03 18.62
CA GLY A 9 13.75 17.78 19.56
C GLY A 9 15.22 17.82 19.14
N ASN A 10 16.12 17.50 20.08
CA ASN A 10 17.58 17.52 19.88
C ASN A 10 18.17 16.14 19.55
N ALA A 11 17.36 15.22 19.03
CA ALA A 11 17.83 13.89 18.64
C ALA A 11 19.03 13.97 17.67
N ALA A 12 20.10 13.25 17.99
CA ALA A 12 21.31 13.17 17.19
C ALA A 12 21.29 11.94 16.27
N SER A 13 20.51 10.90 16.64
CA SER A 13 20.35 9.67 15.89
C SER A 13 18.87 9.38 15.63
N ILE A 14 18.48 9.26 14.36
CA ILE A 14 17.08 9.11 13.93
C ILE A 14 16.98 7.91 12.99
N GLY A 15 16.13 6.94 13.35
CA GLY A 15 15.72 5.86 12.47
C GLY A 15 14.36 6.15 11.84
N ILE A 16 14.12 5.68 10.62
CA ILE A 16 12.82 5.79 9.94
C ILE A 16 12.49 4.45 9.30
N THR A 17 11.27 3.98 9.46
CA THR A 17 10.79 2.75 8.82
C THR A 17 9.30 2.82 8.53
N GLY A 18 8.80 1.82 7.81
CA GLY A 18 7.39 1.58 7.56
C GLY A 18 7.07 0.09 7.65
N HIS A 19 6.00 -0.35 6.99
CA HIS A 19 5.60 -1.75 7.04
C HIS A 19 6.38 -2.65 6.09
N ILE A 20 6.42 -3.96 6.44
CA ILE A 20 6.90 -5.01 5.52
C ILE A 20 6.07 -5.00 4.23
N ARG A 21 6.74 -5.28 3.08
CA ARG A 21 6.15 -5.19 1.74
C ARG A 21 5.57 -3.79 1.48
N PRO A 22 6.40 -2.76 1.54
CA PRO A 22 5.98 -1.37 1.43
C PRO A 22 5.31 -1.12 0.08
N ASP A 23 4.21 -0.40 0.12
CA ASP A 23 3.53 0.12 -1.06
C ASP A 23 4.02 1.54 -1.43
N GLY A 24 3.24 2.24 -2.24
CA GLY A 24 3.62 3.58 -2.70
C GLY A 24 3.57 4.63 -1.61
N ASP A 25 2.59 4.57 -0.71
CA ASP A 25 2.45 5.54 0.38
C ASP A 25 3.53 5.33 1.44
N CYS A 26 3.71 4.10 1.91
CA CYS A 26 4.76 3.74 2.85
C CYS A 26 6.16 4.13 2.34
N THR A 27 6.50 3.72 1.10
CA THR A 27 7.80 4.02 0.50
C THR A 27 8.04 5.51 0.38
N ALA A 28 7.05 6.25 -0.13
CA ALA A 28 7.13 7.67 -0.36
C ALA A 28 7.24 8.46 0.96
N ALA A 29 6.49 8.06 1.99
CA ALA A 29 6.54 8.71 3.30
C ALA A 29 7.91 8.55 3.96
N VAL A 30 8.50 7.34 3.95
CA VAL A 30 9.85 7.10 4.50
C VAL A 30 10.89 7.94 3.78
N LEU A 31 10.85 7.98 2.45
CA LEU A 31 11.81 8.74 1.65
C LEU A 31 11.61 10.25 1.77
N ALA A 32 10.37 10.74 1.85
CA ALA A 32 10.06 12.16 2.09
C ALA A 32 10.55 12.61 3.48
N ALA A 33 10.27 11.82 4.52
CA ALA A 33 10.74 12.10 5.88
C ALA A 33 12.27 12.11 5.96
N TYR A 34 12.94 11.17 5.29
CA TYR A 34 14.40 11.15 5.20
C TYR A 34 14.95 12.44 4.57
N GLN A 35 14.46 12.79 3.39
CA GLN A 35 14.91 13.99 2.68
C GLN A 35 14.68 15.24 3.53
N TYR A 36 13.51 15.34 4.14
CA TYR A 36 13.14 16.45 5.03
C TYR A 36 14.10 16.58 6.22
N LEU A 37 14.36 15.48 6.93
CA LEU A 37 15.21 15.51 8.12
C LEU A 37 16.68 15.76 7.76
N ARG A 38 17.16 15.27 6.63
CA ARG A 38 18.50 15.60 6.13
C ARG A 38 18.71 17.10 5.91
N LYS A 39 17.64 17.86 5.62
CA LYS A 39 17.68 19.33 5.48
C LYS A 39 17.46 20.05 6.78
N ALA A 40 16.45 19.65 7.53
CA ALA A 40 16.07 20.35 8.75
C ALA A 40 16.99 20.05 9.94
N LYS A 41 17.68 18.92 9.92
CA LYS A 41 18.58 18.43 10.98
C LYS A 41 19.92 17.93 10.38
N PRO A 42 20.73 18.81 9.76
CA PRO A 42 21.92 18.40 9.02
C PRO A 42 22.98 17.69 9.87
N ASP A 43 23.00 17.96 11.18
CA ASP A 43 23.95 17.39 12.13
C ASP A 43 23.48 16.03 12.69
N ALA A 44 22.22 15.64 12.49
CA ALA A 44 21.70 14.37 12.94
C ALA A 44 22.07 13.24 11.96
N SER A 45 22.38 12.06 12.51
CA SER A 45 22.49 10.83 11.75
C SER A 45 21.09 10.30 11.46
N VAL A 46 20.69 10.25 10.18
CA VAL A 46 19.38 9.74 9.77
C VAL A 46 19.57 8.47 8.95
N ARG A 47 19.00 7.35 9.40
CA ARG A 47 19.01 6.05 8.72
C ARG A 47 17.59 5.62 8.38
N ILE A 48 17.41 4.97 7.24
CA ILE A 48 16.11 4.53 6.73
C ILE A 48 16.11 3.04 6.42
N PHE A 49 15.05 2.36 6.83
CA PHE A 49 14.94 0.91 6.73
C PHE A 49 13.64 0.53 6.05
N LEU A 50 13.72 -0.08 4.87
CA LEU A 50 12.62 -0.73 4.18
C LEU A 50 13.18 -1.89 3.36
N GLU A 51 12.39 -2.95 3.27
CA GLU A 51 12.74 -4.11 2.45
C GLU A 51 11.91 -4.15 1.18
N ASP A 52 12.54 -4.61 0.08
CA ASP A 52 11.86 -4.94 -1.17
C ASP A 52 10.90 -3.86 -1.69
N ILE A 53 11.32 -2.59 -1.68
CA ILE A 53 10.51 -1.55 -2.29
C ILE A 53 10.19 -1.88 -3.76
N PRO A 54 8.97 -1.63 -4.24
CA PRO A 54 8.66 -1.78 -5.65
C PRO A 54 9.62 -0.96 -6.52
N THR A 55 10.16 -1.59 -7.56
CA THR A 55 11.20 -0.98 -8.44
C THR A 55 10.76 0.35 -9.05
N ILE A 56 9.47 0.55 -9.19
CA ILE A 56 8.84 1.77 -9.70
C ILE A 56 9.14 3.00 -8.84
N TYR A 57 9.38 2.80 -7.52
CA TYR A 57 9.71 3.87 -6.58
C TYR A 57 11.22 4.06 -6.37
N GLY A 58 12.05 3.22 -7.00
CA GLY A 58 13.52 3.33 -6.90
C GLY A 58 14.10 4.62 -7.44
N GLY A 59 13.32 5.40 -8.18
CA GLY A 59 13.70 6.74 -8.66
C GLY A 59 13.45 7.89 -7.68
N ILE A 60 12.77 7.65 -6.55
CA ILE A 60 12.57 8.67 -5.52
C ILE A 60 13.92 8.96 -4.84
N ALA A 61 14.24 10.23 -4.63
CA ALA A 61 15.50 10.63 -4.02
C ALA A 61 15.68 9.99 -2.63
N GLY A 62 16.85 9.42 -2.39
CA GLY A 62 17.16 8.69 -1.15
C GLY A 62 16.84 7.18 -1.18
N ALA A 63 16.24 6.65 -2.25
CA ALA A 63 15.97 5.22 -2.36
C ALA A 63 17.27 4.37 -2.35
N ASP A 64 18.39 4.93 -2.80
CA ASP A 64 19.73 4.33 -2.74
C ASP A 64 20.32 4.26 -1.32
N ARG A 65 19.66 4.87 -0.34
CA ARG A 65 20.06 4.90 1.08
C ARG A 65 19.26 3.95 1.95
N LEU A 66 18.30 3.23 1.39
CA LEU A 66 17.52 2.26 2.13
C LEU A 66 18.40 1.10 2.59
N GLU A 67 18.28 0.78 3.87
CA GLU A 67 18.97 -0.34 4.51
C GLU A 67 17.98 -1.48 4.77
N SER A 68 18.49 -2.73 4.76
CA SER A 68 17.71 -3.85 5.26
C SER A 68 17.59 -3.79 6.78
N GLY A 69 16.41 -4.12 7.30
CA GLY A 69 16.20 -4.29 8.74
C GLY A 69 16.82 -5.57 9.27
N GLU A 70 17.14 -6.54 8.41
CA GLU A 70 17.73 -7.80 8.81
C GLU A 70 19.20 -7.60 9.24
N GLY A 71 19.48 -7.90 10.51
CA GLY A 71 20.82 -7.71 11.09
C GLY A 71 21.19 -6.25 11.35
N ALA A 72 20.26 -5.31 11.19
CA ALA A 72 20.50 -3.91 11.52
C ALA A 72 20.78 -3.73 13.01
N ASP A 73 21.74 -2.86 13.31
CA ASP A 73 22.17 -2.51 14.66
C ASP A 73 22.24 -1.00 14.86
N GLY A 74 22.44 -0.59 16.09
CA GLY A 74 22.58 0.80 16.49
C GLY A 74 21.66 1.17 17.65
N GLN A 75 21.80 2.41 18.10
CA GLN A 75 20.93 3.02 19.08
C GLN A 75 20.37 4.32 18.49
N PHE A 76 19.08 4.54 18.67
CA PHE A 76 18.39 5.70 18.14
C PHE A 76 17.73 6.49 19.26
N ASP A 77 17.96 7.80 19.25
CA ASP A 77 17.25 8.72 20.15
C ASP A 77 15.76 8.77 19.75
N VAL A 78 15.48 8.76 18.44
CA VAL A 78 14.12 8.78 17.89
C VAL A 78 13.99 7.77 16.76
N PHE A 79 12.89 7.02 16.75
CA PHE A 79 12.50 6.19 15.61
C PHE A 79 11.13 6.63 15.09
N LEU A 80 11.07 6.98 13.81
CA LEU A 80 9.81 7.26 13.10
C LEU A 80 9.27 5.96 12.50
N VAL A 81 8.04 5.61 12.85
CA VAL A 81 7.30 4.49 12.26
C VAL A 81 6.14 5.07 11.46
N LEU A 82 6.21 4.88 10.15
CA LEU A 82 5.28 5.48 9.18
C LEU A 82 4.40 4.41 8.54
N ASP A 83 3.12 4.72 8.36
CA ASP A 83 2.14 3.92 7.64
C ASP A 83 1.81 2.55 8.26
N CYS A 84 2.14 2.34 9.51
CA CYS A 84 1.80 1.11 10.23
C CYS A 84 1.98 1.22 11.73
N SER A 85 1.51 0.21 12.44
CA SER A 85 1.89 -0.08 13.82
C SER A 85 3.29 -0.70 13.89
N VAL A 86 3.95 -0.58 15.05
CA VAL A 86 5.33 -1.07 15.28
C VAL A 86 5.48 -2.56 15.00
N ASP A 87 4.48 -3.38 15.32
CA ASP A 87 4.48 -4.84 15.10
C ASP A 87 4.47 -5.24 13.61
N ARG A 88 4.18 -4.29 12.70
CA ARG A 88 4.20 -4.52 11.25
C ARG A 88 5.51 -4.10 10.57
N THR A 89 6.47 -3.60 11.31
CA THR A 89 7.77 -3.16 10.76
C THR A 89 8.71 -4.31 10.37
N GLY A 90 8.36 -5.56 10.72
CA GLY A 90 9.10 -6.75 10.32
C GLY A 90 10.47 -6.90 11.00
N PRO A 91 11.56 -7.23 10.28
CA PRO A 91 12.85 -7.52 10.88
C PRO A 91 13.41 -6.40 11.75
N ILE A 92 13.07 -5.13 11.45
CA ILE A 92 13.57 -3.96 12.17
C ILE A 92 12.84 -3.72 13.51
N GLU A 93 11.73 -4.42 13.79
CA GLU A 93 10.88 -4.18 14.98
C GLU A 93 11.67 -4.16 16.29
N LYS A 94 12.60 -5.10 16.45
CA LYS A 94 13.42 -5.18 17.67
C LYS A 94 14.23 -3.90 17.88
N LEU A 95 14.82 -3.38 16.81
CA LEU A 95 15.61 -2.15 16.86
C LEU A 95 14.73 -0.93 17.10
N VAL A 96 13.57 -0.84 16.49
CA VAL A 96 12.57 0.21 16.75
C VAL A 96 12.22 0.27 18.23
N ARG A 97 12.00 -0.88 18.87
CA ARG A 97 11.62 -0.95 20.31
C ARG A 97 12.73 -0.57 21.27
N THR A 98 13.99 -0.50 20.82
CA THR A 98 15.12 -0.04 21.65
C THR A 98 15.35 1.47 21.57
N ALA A 99 14.65 2.20 20.71
CA ALA A 99 14.78 3.64 20.61
C ALA A 99 14.23 4.34 21.86
N ASP A 100 14.86 5.45 22.25
CA ASP A 100 14.44 6.23 23.42
C ASP A 100 13.04 6.81 23.23
N LYS A 101 12.71 7.22 21.99
CA LYS A 101 11.38 7.74 21.60
C LYS A 101 10.93 7.14 20.28
N ILE A 102 9.73 6.60 20.24
CA ILE A 102 9.07 6.16 19.02
C ILE A 102 7.96 7.17 18.68
N ILE A 103 8.02 7.70 17.47
CA ILE A 103 6.96 8.57 16.90
C ILE A 103 6.26 7.77 15.81
N ASN A 104 4.98 7.49 16.00
CA ASN A 104 4.15 6.76 15.02
C ASN A 104 3.26 7.75 14.26
N ILE A 105 3.39 7.77 12.94
CA ILE A 105 2.55 8.58 12.04
C ILE A 105 1.82 7.61 11.12
N ASP A 106 0.48 7.64 11.13
CA ASP A 106 -0.33 6.64 10.43
C ASP A 106 -1.72 7.19 10.07
N HIS A 107 -2.41 6.50 9.18
CA HIS A 107 -3.80 6.79 8.83
C HIS A 107 -4.71 5.54 8.90
N HIS A 108 -4.19 4.40 9.31
CA HIS A 108 -4.95 3.15 9.37
C HIS A 108 -5.93 3.12 10.56
N VAL A 109 -7.20 2.80 10.31
CA VAL A 109 -8.22 2.60 11.34
C VAL A 109 -7.81 1.50 12.33
N SER A 110 -7.12 0.45 11.85
CA SER A 110 -6.64 -0.65 12.68
C SER A 110 -5.56 -0.25 13.70
N ASN A 111 -4.92 0.91 13.49
CA ASN A 111 -3.91 1.47 14.39
C ASN A 111 -4.37 2.79 15.04
N SER A 112 -5.67 2.99 15.20
CA SER A 112 -6.26 4.27 15.67
C SER A 112 -5.74 4.74 17.03
N ASN A 113 -5.24 3.84 17.87
CA ASN A 113 -4.64 4.16 19.17
C ASN A 113 -3.15 4.49 19.07
N GLY A 114 -2.53 4.23 17.91
CA GLY A 114 -1.09 4.31 17.71
C GLY A 114 -0.30 3.24 18.44
N SER A 115 0.99 3.15 18.15
CA SER A 115 1.90 2.14 18.70
C SER A 115 3.23 2.70 19.18
N GLY A 116 3.38 4.03 19.16
CA GLY A 116 4.56 4.77 19.60
C GLY A 116 4.39 5.47 20.95
N HIS A 117 5.44 6.14 21.38
CA HIS A 117 5.39 7.06 22.55
C HIS A 117 4.64 8.35 22.18
N VAL A 118 4.75 8.79 20.94
CA VAL A 118 3.97 9.88 20.34
C VAL A 118 3.25 9.35 19.12
N ASN A 119 1.98 9.67 18.97
CA ASN A 119 1.14 9.12 17.92
C ASN A 119 0.39 10.23 17.18
N HIS A 120 0.60 10.29 15.86
CA HIS A 120 -0.14 11.13 14.93
C HIS A 120 -0.91 10.24 13.97
N VAL A 121 -2.03 9.68 14.45
CA VAL A 121 -2.87 8.78 13.66
C VAL A 121 -4.14 9.49 13.25
N VAL A 122 -4.36 9.63 11.94
CA VAL A 122 -5.50 10.36 11.36
C VAL A 122 -6.26 9.45 10.40
N PRO A 123 -7.21 8.62 10.90
CA PRO A 123 -7.93 7.66 10.07
C PRO A 123 -8.79 8.26 8.94
N SER A 124 -9.04 9.57 8.97
CA SER A 124 -9.76 10.30 7.92
C SER A 124 -8.86 10.84 6.82
N ALA A 125 -7.54 10.78 7.00
CA ALA A 125 -6.59 11.19 5.96
C ALA A 125 -6.55 10.15 4.82
N SER A 126 -6.27 10.61 3.61
CA SER A 126 -6.20 9.73 2.44
C SER A 126 -4.99 8.82 2.44
N SER A 127 -3.93 9.20 3.14
CA SER A 127 -2.62 8.53 3.13
C SER A 127 -1.78 8.99 4.32
N VAL A 128 -0.73 8.24 4.67
CA VAL A 128 0.25 8.72 5.67
C VAL A 128 1.05 9.91 5.14
N CYS A 129 1.26 10.01 3.83
CA CYS A 129 1.89 11.17 3.21
C CYS A 129 1.08 12.46 3.41
N GLU A 130 -0.26 12.40 3.41
CA GLU A 130 -1.11 13.54 3.78
C GLU A 130 -0.87 13.96 5.23
N VAL A 131 -0.87 13.00 6.16
CA VAL A 131 -0.61 13.27 7.58
C VAL A 131 0.79 13.83 7.79
N LEU A 132 1.79 13.23 7.16
CA LEU A 132 3.18 13.68 7.24
C LEU A 132 3.31 15.13 6.75
N TYR A 133 2.71 15.46 5.59
CA TYR A 133 2.79 16.82 5.04
C TYR A 133 2.29 17.87 6.02
N GLU A 134 1.23 17.59 6.77
CA GLU A 134 0.70 18.52 7.78
C GLU A 134 1.66 18.77 8.96
N LEU A 135 2.54 17.83 9.25
CA LEU A 135 3.51 17.89 10.34
C LEU A 135 4.83 18.57 9.92
N LEU A 136 5.07 18.77 8.61
CA LEU A 136 6.31 19.36 8.10
C LEU A 136 6.28 20.90 8.19
N ASP A 137 7.39 21.48 8.59
CA ASP A 137 7.66 22.90 8.38
C ASP A 137 7.96 23.15 6.89
N LYS A 138 7.09 23.90 6.23
CA LYS A 138 7.12 24.08 4.78
C LYS A 138 8.40 24.77 4.26
N GLN A 139 9.13 25.48 5.13
CA GLN A 139 10.40 26.11 4.74
C GLN A 139 11.48 25.09 4.30
N TYR A 140 11.38 23.84 4.78
CA TYR A 140 12.31 22.75 4.42
C TYR A 140 11.78 21.87 3.30
N VAL A 141 10.53 22.03 2.88
CA VAL A 141 9.96 21.28 1.77
C VAL A 141 10.44 21.85 0.45
N ASP A 142 11.04 21.02 -0.37
CA ASP A 142 11.41 21.37 -1.73
C ASP A 142 10.70 20.47 -2.73
N ARG A 143 11.08 20.63 -4.00
CA ARG A 143 10.50 19.86 -5.11
C ARG A 143 10.60 18.35 -4.92
N GLN A 144 11.73 17.82 -4.42
CA GLN A 144 11.92 16.37 -4.27
C GLN A 144 11.07 15.80 -3.14
N ILE A 145 10.97 16.50 -2.03
CA ILE A 145 10.10 16.14 -0.91
C ILE A 145 8.63 16.21 -1.33
N ALA A 146 8.24 17.29 -2.03
CA ALA A 146 6.89 17.46 -2.52
C ALA A 146 6.50 16.36 -3.53
N GLU A 147 7.41 15.98 -4.43
CA GLU A 147 7.23 14.88 -5.37
C GLU A 147 7.02 13.55 -4.66
N ALA A 148 7.84 13.23 -3.66
CA ALA A 148 7.68 11.99 -2.87
C ALA A 148 6.34 11.96 -2.15
N ILE A 149 5.94 13.02 -1.45
CA ILE A 149 4.65 13.11 -0.76
C ILE A 149 3.49 12.95 -1.75
N TYR A 150 3.57 13.59 -2.93
CA TYR A 150 2.54 13.47 -3.96
C TYR A 150 2.39 12.04 -4.46
N ILE A 151 3.51 11.30 -4.64
CA ILE A 151 3.48 9.87 -5.01
C ILE A 151 2.68 9.06 -3.98
N GLY A 152 2.92 9.23 -2.69
CA GLY A 152 2.19 8.52 -1.65
C GLY A 152 0.70 8.82 -1.71
N ILE A 153 0.32 10.10 -1.74
CA ILE A 153 -1.08 10.52 -1.81
C ILE A 153 -1.80 9.88 -3.01
N ILE A 154 -1.25 9.99 -4.24
CA ILE A 154 -1.93 9.46 -5.42
C ILE A 154 -2.03 7.95 -5.42
N ASN A 155 -1.10 7.24 -4.80
CA ASN A 155 -1.15 5.79 -4.71
C ASN A 155 -2.27 5.33 -3.80
N ASP A 156 -2.40 5.91 -2.62
CA ASP A 156 -3.37 5.46 -1.62
C ASP A 156 -4.79 5.97 -1.87
N CYS A 157 -4.93 7.13 -2.51
CA CYS A 157 -6.23 7.64 -2.93
C CYS A 157 -6.64 7.22 -4.36
N GLY A 158 -5.84 6.37 -5.04
CA GLY A 158 -6.11 5.88 -6.39
C GLY A 158 -6.24 7.02 -7.39
N VAL A 159 -5.29 7.95 -7.38
CA VAL A 159 -5.34 9.16 -8.21
C VAL A 159 -6.67 9.90 -8.01
N PHE A 160 -7.02 10.11 -6.74
CA PHE A 160 -8.24 10.82 -6.30
C PHE A 160 -9.57 10.15 -6.64
N GLN A 161 -9.57 8.84 -6.96
CA GLN A 161 -10.79 8.09 -7.30
C GLN A 161 -11.43 7.38 -6.10
N TYR A 162 -10.67 7.15 -5.03
CA TYR A 162 -11.18 6.40 -3.89
C TYR A 162 -11.92 7.30 -2.90
N SER A 163 -12.79 6.69 -2.09
CA SER A 163 -13.65 7.40 -1.14
C SER A 163 -12.93 8.01 0.06
N ASN A 164 -11.65 7.71 0.25
CA ASN A 164 -10.78 8.37 1.22
C ASN A 164 -10.25 9.73 0.72
N THR A 165 -10.45 10.07 -0.55
CA THR A 165 -10.12 11.39 -1.08
C THR A 165 -11.02 12.44 -0.44
N SER A 166 -10.43 13.41 0.22
CA SER A 166 -11.10 14.51 0.91
C SER A 166 -10.82 15.86 0.21
N ARG A 167 -11.53 16.92 0.65
CA ARG A 167 -11.18 18.28 0.27
C ARG A 167 -9.71 18.59 0.62
N ARG A 168 -9.26 18.18 1.81
CA ARG A 168 -7.89 18.46 2.29
C ARG A 168 -6.85 17.73 1.43
N THR A 169 -7.13 16.48 1.04
CA THR A 169 -6.29 15.75 0.07
C THR A 169 -6.06 16.54 -1.21
N MET A 170 -7.14 17.12 -1.77
CA MET A 170 -7.05 17.90 -3.02
C MET A 170 -6.33 19.24 -2.82
N GLU A 171 -6.51 19.90 -1.68
CA GLU A 171 -5.80 21.13 -1.34
C GLU A 171 -4.29 20.87 -1.23
N ILE A 172 -3.89 19.82 -0.48
CA ILE A 172 -2.48 19.45 -0.35
C ILE A 172 -1.89 19.06 -1.72
N ALA A 173 -2.60 18.26 -2.52
CA ALA A 173 -2.13 17.93 -3.86
C ALA A 173 -1.93 19.19 -4.73
N GLY A 174 -2.83 20.18 -4.63
CA GLY A 174 -2.68 21.47 -5.27
C GLY A 174 -1.45 22.24 -4.80
N GLU A 175 -1.24 22.32 -3.49
CA GLU A 175 -0.05 22.93 -2.88
C GLU A 175 1.26 22.26 -3.37
N LEU A 176 1.25 20.92 -3.44
CA LEU A 176 2.43 20.15 -3.84
C LEU A 176 2.82 20.38 -5.30
N ILE A 177 1.87 20.42 -6.24
CA ILE A 177 2.20 20.64 -7.67
C ILE A 177 2.80 22.03 -7.94
N GLU A 178 2.61 23.01 -7.06
CA GLU A 178 3.24 24.33 -7.17
C GLU A 178 4.77 24.26 -7.04
N TYR A 179 5.33 23.18 -6.48
CA TYR A 179 6.77 22.94 -6.45
C TYR A 179 7.36 22.55 -7.84
N GLY A 180 6.53 22.41 -8.87
CA GLY A 180 6.94 22.35 -10.27
C GLY A 180 7.53 21.02 -10.74
N PHE A 181 7.21 19.89 -10.11
CA PHE A 181 7.52 18.56 -10.64
C PHE A 181 6.52 18.15 -11.74
N PRO A 182 6.89 17.25 -12.66
CA PRO A 182 6.03 16.83 -13.78
C PRO A 182 4.97 15.83 -13.30
N PHE A 183 3.97 16.29 -12.56
CA PHE A 183 2.99 15.45 -11.86
C PHE A 183 2.22 14.50 -12.80
N ALA A 184 1.94 14.92 -14.04
CA ALA A 184 1.24 14.07 -15.01
C ALA A 184 2.09 12.85 -15.43
N ASP A 185 3.38 13.08 -15.71
CA ASP A 185 4.32 12.00 -16.02
C ASP A 185 4.53 11.08 -14.82
N LEU A 186 4.51 11.67 -13.63
CA LEU A 186 4.65 10.94 -12.37
C LEU A 186 3.46 10.00 -12.13
N ILE A 187 2.23 10.49 -12.31
CA ILE A 187 1.03 9.66 -12.25
C ILE A 187 1.13 8.52 -13.29
N GLN A 188 1.50 8.85 -14.53
CA GLN A 188 1.63 7.86 -15.58
C GLN A 188 2.62 6.76 -15.19
N LYS A 189 3.80 7.11 -14.69
CA LYS A 189 4.87 6.17 -14.35
C LYS A 189 4.59 5.36 -13.11
N THR A 190 4.04 5.98 -12.05
CA THR A 190 3.90 5.31 -10.74
C THR A 190 2.59 4.60 -10.54
N PHE A 191 1.56 4.92 -11.32
CA PHE A 191 0.22 4.34 -11.15
C PHE A 191 -0.28 3.57 -12.37
N TYR A 192 -0.12 4.12 -13.58
CA TYR A 192 -0.71 3.53 -14.79
C TYR A 192 0.24 2.66 -15.60
N GLU A 193 1.55 2.94 -15.59
CA GLU A 193 2.50 2.19 -16.40
C GLU A 193 2.57 0.72 -15.97
N LYS A 194 2.48 -0.17 -16.96
CA LYS A 194 2.56 -1.61 -16.78
C LYS A 194 3.57 -2.18 -17.78
N THR A 195 4.28 -3.19 -17.36
CA THR A 195 5.15 -3.95 -18.27
C THR A 195 4.32 -4.67 -19.34
N TYR A 196 4.96 -5.03 -20.45
CA TYR A 196 4.32 -5.83 -21.49
C TYR A 196 3.70 -7.13 -20.93
N VAL A 197 4.43 -7.83 -20.04
CA VAL A 197 3.94 -9.05 -19.40
C VAL A 197 2.68 -8.80 -18.55
N GLN A 198 2.66 -7.72 -17.77
CA GLN A 198 1.48 -7.34 -16.98
C GLN A 198 0.26 -7.06 -17.88
N ASN A 199 0.47 -6.35 -18.99
CA ASN A 199 -0.60 -6.05 -19.93
C ASN A 199 -1.11 -7.32 -20.66
N GLN A 200 -0.22 -8.26 -21.02
CA GLN A 200 -0.62 -9.54 -21.61
C GLN A 200 -1.45 -10.39 -20.64
N LEU A 201 -1.01 -10.47 -19.38
CA LEU A 201 -1.75 -11.22 -18.35
C LEU A 201 -3.09 -10.56 -18.01
N MET A 202 -3.13 -9.24 -17.93
CA MET A 202 -4.37 -8.47 -17.75
C MET A 202 -5.35 -8.72 -18.90
N GLY A 203 -4.88 -8.60 -20.15
CA GLY A 203 -5.70 -8.83 -21.33
C GLY A 203 -6.26 -10.26 -21.35
N ARG A 204 -5.42 -11.26 -21.07
CA ARG A 204 -5.83 -12.66 -21.00
C ARG A 204 -6.87 -12.91 -19.89
N ALA A 205 -6.61 -12.40 -18.69
CA ALA A 205 -7.54 -12.51 -17.57
C ALA A 205 -8.91 -11.90 -17.86
N LEU A 206 -8.96 -10.78 -18.58
CA LEU A 206 -10.21 -10.15 -18.99
C LEU A 206 -10.94 -10.96 -20.06
N LEU A 207 -10.25 -11.45 -21.07
CA LEU A 207 -10.84 -12.25 -22.17
C LEU A 207 -11.40 -13.59 -21.67
N GLU A 208 -10.72 -14.22 -20.72
CA GLU A 208 -11.10 -15.53 -20.14
C GLU A 208 -12.00 -15.39 -18.90
N SER A 209 -12.42 -14.16 -18.55
CA SER A 209 -13.30 -13.94 -17.40
C SER A 209 -14.72 -14.43 -17.66
N ILE A 210 -15.35 -14.92 -16.59
CA ILE A 210 -16.71 -15.47 -16.62
C ILE A 210 -17.59 -14.65 -15.69
N LEU A 211 -18.72 -14.15 -16.23
CA LEU A 211 -19.80 -13.56 -15.45
C LEU A 211 -20.74 -14.67 -14.95
N PHE A 212 -21.17 -14.60 -13.70
CA PHE A 212 -22.11 -15.53 -13.09
C PHE A 212 -22.98 -14.82 -12.04
N MET A 213 -23.94 -15.51 -11.42
CA MET A 213 -24.93 -14.92 -10.51
C MET A 213 -25.62 -13.70 -11.13
N ASP A 214 -26.25 -13.90 -12.30
CA ASP A 214 -26.94 -12.87 -13.09
C ASP A 214 -26.07 -11.63 -13.40
N GLY A 215 -24.76 -11.84 -13.59
CA GLY A 215 -23.80 -10.79 -13.90
C GLY A 215 -23.31 -9.98 -12.67
N ARG A 216 -23.72 -10.37 -11.47
CA ARG A 216 -23.29 -9.72 -10.21
C ARG A 216 -21.87 -10.11 -9.79
N CYS A 217 -21.39 -11.24 -10.25
CA CYS A 217 -20.05 -11.73 -9.97
C CYS A 217 -19.26 -11.97 -11.25
N ILE A 218 -17.96 -11.71 -11.17
CA ILE A 218 -17.00 -12.00 -12.24
C ILE A 218 -15.83 -12.77 -11.66
N VAL A 219 -15.40 -13.83 -12.38
CA VAL A 219 -14.23 -14.62 -12.00
C VAL A 219 -13.26 -14.75 -13.17
N SER A 220 -11.97 -14.76 -12.87
CA SER A 220 -10.91 -15.10 -13.81
C SER A 220 -9.78 -15.85 -13.10
N CYS A 221 -9.08 -16.66 -13.87
CA CYS A 221 -7.97 -17.46 -13.36
C CYS A 221 -6.77 -17.39 -14.33
N ILE A 222 -5.57 -17.30 -13.79
CA ILE A 222 -4.33 -17.51 -14.52
C ILE A 222 -3.69 -18.80 -14.01
N ASP A 223 -3.58 -19.80 -14.91
CA ASP A 223 -2.98 -21.07 -14.59
C ASP A 223 -1.44 -20.99 -14.56
N ARG A 224 -0.83 -22.02 -14.00
CA ARG A 224 0.62 -22.12 -13.89
C ARG A 224 1.32 -22.14 -15.25
N LYS A 225 0.74 -22.77 -16.26
CA LYS A 225 1.31 -22.83 -17.61
C LYS A 225 1.40 -21.46 -18.25
N THR A 226 0.38 -20.64 -18.04
CA THR A 226 0.37 -19.23 -18.48
C THR A 226 1.43 -18.42 -17.75
N MET A 227 1.56 -18.60 -16.42
CA MET A 227 2.62 -17.95 -15.66
C MET A 227 4.02 -18.33 -16.16
N GLU A 228 4.26 -19.62 -16.40
CA GLU A 228 5.53 -20.12 -16.94
C GLU A 228 5.80 -19.61 -18.35
N PHE A 229 4.80 -19.58 -19.24
CA PHE A 229 4.92 -19.08 -20.60
C PHE A 229 5.39 -17.63 -20.67
N TYR A 230 4.86 -16.77 -19.80
CA TYR A 230 5.26 -15.36 -19.75
C TYR A 230 6.45 -15.08 -18.82
N GLY A 231 7.04 -16.09 -18.16
CA GLY A 231 8.05 -15.89 -17.12
C GLY A 231 7.54 -15.00 -15.98
N ALA A 232 6.23 -15.09 -15.71
CA ALA A 232 5.56 -14.19 -14.79
C ALA A 232 5.78 -14.58 -13.32
N LYS A 233 5.77 -13.58 -12.46
CA LYS A 233 5.79 -13.70 -11.00
C LYS A 233 4.48 -13.17 -10.44
N PRO A 234 4.08 -13.53 -9.20
CA PRO A 234 2.84 -13.04 -8.58
C PRO A 234 2.64 -11.52 -8.68
N LYS A 235 3.69 -10.72 -8.53
CA LYS A 235 3.64 -9.27 -8.68
C LYS A 235 3.19 -8.76 -10.07
N HIS A 236 3.28 -9.60 -11.10
CA HIS A 236 2.82 -9.25 -12.45
C HIS A 236 1.29 -9.39 -12.61
N LEU A 237 0.61 -9.93 -11.59
CA LEU A 237 -0.85 -10.11 -11.55
C LEU A 237 -1.58 -8.98 -10.84
N ASP A 238 -0.81 -8.02 -10.30
CA ASP A 238 -1.38 -6.89 -9.55
C ASP A 238 -2.28 -6.04 -10.45
N GLY A 239 -3.44 -5.66 -9.89
CA GLY A 239 -4.44 -4.85 -10.57
C GLY A 239 -5.48 -5.64 -11.36
N ILE A 240 -5.28 -6.93 -11.67
CA ILE A 240 -6.25 -7.74 -12.44
C ILE A 240 -7.62 -7.78 -11.75
N VAL A 241 -7.67 -8.14 -10.47
CA VAL A 241 -8.94 -8.22 -9.73
C VAL A 241 -9.65 -6.87 -9.64
N SER A 242 -8.90 -5.78 -9.55
CA SER A 242 -9.46 -4.42 -9.53
C SER A 242 -10.06 -4.05 -10.89
N GLN A 243 -9.42 -4.46 -11.98
CA GLN A 243 -9.94 -4.25 -13.32
C GLN A 243 -11.22 -5.08 -13.58
N LEU A 244 -11.25 -6.33 -13.14
CA LEU A 244 -12.46 -7.15 -13.18
C LEU A 244 -13.63 -6.50 -12.41
N ARG A 245 -13.37 -5.98 -11.20
CA ARG A 245 -14.38 -5.27 -10.40
C ARG A 245 -14.97 -4.05 -11.13
N ASN A 246 -14.22 -3.39 -12.01
CA ASN A 246 -14.68 -2.24 -12.76
C ASN A 246 -15.71 -2.59 -13.87
N THR A 247 -16.05 -3.86 -14.03
CA THR A 247 -17.11 -4.29 -14.95
C THR A 247 -18.48 -3.82 -14.45
N ARG A 248 -19.26 -3.18 -15.32
CA ARG A 248 -20.58 -2.65 -14.95
C ARG A 248 -21.51 -3.77 -14.47
N GLY A 249 -22.17 -3.57 -13.33
CA GLY A 249 -23.11 -4.52 -12.74
C GLY A 249 -22.46 -5.52 -11.77
N VAL A 250 -21.14 -5.58 -11.71
CA VAL A 250 -20.41 -6.50 -10.83
C VAL A 250 -20.40 -5.98 -9.39
N ASP A 251 -20.91 -6.77 -8.46
CA ASP A 251 -20.84 -6.56 -7.02
C ASP A 251 -19.55 -7.16 -6.43
N CYS A 252 -19.09 -8.31 -6.99
CA CYS A 252 -17.90 -9.03 -6.53
C CYS A 252 -17.03 -9.51 -7.71
N ALA A 253 -15.73 -9.26 -7.62
CA ALA A 253 -14.72 -9.79 -8.53
C ALA A 253 -13.82 -10.79 -7.80
N ILE A 254 -13.58 -11.93 -8.43
CA ILE A 254 -12.72 -13.01 -7.98
C ILE A 254 -11.60 -13.17 -9.01
N PHE A 255 -10.36 -13.06 -8.55
CA PHE A 255 -9.21 -13.40 -9.36
C PHE A 255 -8.40 -14.47 -8.67
N MET A 256 -8.02 -15.51 -9.41
CA MET A 256 -7.26 -16.63 -8.89
C MET A 256 -6.01 -16.88 -9.73
N TYR A 257 -4.98 -17.42 -9.10
CA TYR A 257 -3.86 -18.01 -9.82
C TYR A 257 -3.34 -19.25 -9.10
N GLU A 258 -2.86 -20.21 -9.87
CA GLU A 258 -2.30 -21.45 -9.33
C GLU A 258 -0.95 -21.20 -8.65
N VAL A 259 -0.83 -21.67 -7.41
CA VAL A 259 0.43 -21.66 -6.64
C VAL A 259 0.99 -23.06 -6.42
N GLY A 260 0.14 -24.09 -6.57
CA GLY A 260 0.46 -25.50 -6.44
C GLY A 260 -0.52 -26.37 -7.20
N CYS A 261 -0.34 -27.68 -7.14
CA CYS A 261 -1.29 -28.61 -7.75
C CYS A 261 -2.65 -28.49 -7.03
N MET A 262 -3.68 -28.07 -7.77
CA MET A 262 -5.03 -27.82 -7.23
C MET A 262 -5.03 -26.87 -6.03
N GLU A 263 -4.12 -25.91 -6.01
CA GLU A 263 -4.00 -24.88 -4.99
C GLU A 263 -3.99 -23.50 -5.64
N TYR A 264 -4.91 -22.65 -5.22
CA TYR A 264 -5.11 -21.30 -5.77
C TYR A 264 -4.95 -20.24 -4.71
N LYS A 265 -4.20 -19.19 -5.04
CA LYS A 265 -4.28 -17.92 -4.34
C LYS A 265 -5.47 -17.15 -4.90
N VAL A 266 -6.38 -16.76 -4.02
CA VAL A 266 -7.63 -16.06 -4.36
C VAL A 266 -7.56 -14.63 -3.88
N SER A 267 -7.89 -13.70 -4.76
CA SER A 267 -8.06 -12.28 -4.47
C SER A 267 -9.51 -11.88 -4.73
N LEU A 268 -10.10 -11.20 -3.76
CA LEU A 268 -11.50 -10.74 -3.79
C LEU A 268 -11.55 -9.21 -3.76
N ARG A 269 -12.39 -8.65 -4.59
CA ARG A 269 -12.73 -7.22 -4.54
C ARG A 269 -14.24 -7.05 -4.65
N SER A 270 -14.78 -6.08 -3.92
CA SER A 270 -16.22 -5.79 -3.99
C SER A 270 -16.51 -4.32 -4.19
N ASN A 271 -17.72 -4.06 -4.64
CA ASN A 271 -18.38 -2.76 -4.59
C ASN A 271 -19.18 -2.63 -3.26
N ALA A 272 -20.10 -1.69 -3.15
CA ALA A 272 -20.69 -1.27 -1.88
C ALA A 272 -21.47 -2.35 -1.09
N LYS A 273 -21.92 -3.44 -1.74
CA LYS A 273 -22.92 -4.35 -1.18
C LYS A 273 -22.36 -5.58 -0.45
N LEU A 274 -21.13 -5.98 -0.71
CA LEU A 274 -20.55 -7.21 -0.19
C LEU A 274 -19.30 -6.95 0.65
N ASN A 275 -19.26 -7.54 1.86
CA ASN A 275 -18.05 -7.58 2.68
C ASN A 275 -17.21 -8.82 2.34
N VAL A 276 -16.18 -8.65 1.47
CA VAL A 276 -15.34 -9.76 1.04
C VAL A 276 -14.35 -10.27 2.11
N ALA A 277 -14.13 -9.51 3.19
CA ALA A 277 -13.35 -10.03 4.32
C ALA A 277 -14.07 -11.22 4.97
N ARG A 278 -15.40 -11.11 5.18
CA ARG A 278 -16.22 -12.22 5.69
C ARG A 278 -16.21 -13.45 4.78
N VAL A 279 -16.15 -13.22 3.46
CA VAL A 279 -15.99 -14.35 2.51
C VAL A 279 -14.64 -15.02 2.71
N ALA A 280 -13.54 -14.26 2.73
CA ALA A 280 -12.19 -14.80 2.86
C ALA A 280 -11.97 -15.52 4.20
N GLU A 281 -12.52 -15.00 5.31
CA GLU A 281 -12.43 -15.57 6.66
C GLU A 281 -12.98 -17.00 6.72
N GLN A 282 -14.03 -17.33 5.98
CA GLN A 282 -14.56 -18.69 5.92
C GLN A 282 -13.60 -19.71 5.30
N PHE A 283 -12.61 -19.22 4.55
CA PHE A 283 -11.58 -20.05 3.93
C PHE A 283 -10.19 -19.83 4.55
N GLY A 284 -10.13 -19.37 5.80
CA GLY A 284 -8.87 -19.16 6.54
C GLY A 284 -8.04 -17.98 6.03
N GLY A 285 -8.66 -17.08 5.26
CA GLY A 285 -8.05 -15.84 4.77
C GLY A 285 -8.47 -14.64 5.59
N GLY A 286 -8.38 -13.45 4.98
CA GLY A 286 -8.76 -12.18 5.62
C GLY A 286 -8.56 -10.99 4.72
N GLY A 287 -8.75 -9.81 5.29
CA GLY A 287 -8.59 -8.54 4.58
C GLY A 287 -9.54 -7.46 5.09
N HIS A 288 -9.90 -6.56 4.21
CA HIS A 288 -10.81 -5.46 4.46
C HIS A 288 -12.16 -5.68 3.78
N VAL A 289 -13.16 -4.88 4.16
CA VAL A 289 -14.55 -4.98 3.65
C VAL A 289 -14.60 -5.10 2.12
N ARG A 290 -13.74 -4.39 1.38
CA ARG A 290 -13.73 -4.35 -0.09
C ARG A 290 -12.56 -5.04 -0.76
N ALA A 291 -11.60 -5.55 0.00
CA ALA A 291 -10.39 -6.17 -0.52
C ALA A 291 -9.92 -7.26 0.43
N ALA A 292 -10.00 -8.50 0.02
CA ALA A 292 -9.61 -9.64 0.84
C ALA A 292 -8.97 -10.73 -0.03
N GLY A 293 -8.39 -11.75 0.61
CA GLY A 293 -7.82 -12.88 -0.07
C GLY A 293 -7.68 -14.10 0.83
N CYS A 294 -7.63 -15.26 0.20
CA CYS A 294 -7.42 -16.54 0.85
C CYS A 294 -6.60 -17.48 -0.04
N THR A 295 -6.28 -18.66 0.46
CA THR A 295 -5.73 -19.77 -0.33
C THR A 295 -6.71 -20.92 -0.28
N MET A 296 -7.04 -21.51 -1.42
CA MET A 296 -8.03 -22.56 -1.51
C MET A 296 -7.49 -23.75 -2.30
N ASN A 297 -7.91 -24.95 -1.89
CA ASN A 297 -7.56 -26.20 -2.56
C ASN A 297 -8.79 -26.74 -3.32
N GLY A 298 -8.56 -27.41 -4.43
CA GLY A 298 -9.59 -28.00 -5.29
C GLY A 298 -9.38 -27.68 -6.75
N THR A 299 -10.29 -28.10 -7.62
CA THR A 299 -10.32 -27.63 -9.01
C THR A 299 -10.80 -26.19 -9.11
N PHE A 300 -10.59 -25.54 -10.25
CA PHE A 300 -11.17 -24.21 -10.52
C PHE A 300 -12.67 -24.16 -10.19
N HIS A 301 -13.41 -25.18 -10.62
CA HIS A 301 -14.86 -25.24 -10.39
C HIS A 301 -15.21 -25.41 -8.90
N ASP A 302 -14.45 -26.24 -8.15
CA ASP A 302 -14.69 -26.41 -6.72
C ASP A 302 -14.49 -25.08 -5.96
N VAL A 303 -13.41 -24.36 -6.28
CA VAL A 303 -13.12 -23.06 -5.66
C VAL A 303 -14.21 -22.05 -5.99
N VAL A 304 -14.62 -21.95 -7.26
CA VAL A 304 -15.69 -21.01 -7.67
C VAL A 304 -17.02 -21.37 -7.00
N ASN A 305 -17.40 -22.64 -6.95
CA ASN A 305 -18.66 -23.08 -6.33
C ASN A 305 -18.69 -22.79 -4.84
N ASN A 306 -17.59 -23.07 -4.12
CA ASN A 306 -17.49 -22.80 -2.70
C ASN A 306 -17.58 -21.29 -2.40
N LEU A 307 -16.90 -20.45 -3.17
CA LEU A 307 -16.98 -18.99 -3.03
C LEU A 307 -18.37 -18.47 -3.37
N SER A 308 -19.00 -19.01 -4.44
CA SER A 308 -20.33 -18.59 -4.87
C SER A 308 -21.38 -18.81 -3.79
N ALA A 309 -21.37 -19.96 -3.11
CA ALA A 309 -22.31 -20.28 -2.05
C ALA A 309 -22.26 -19.26 -0.90
N VAL A 310 -21.04 -18.91 -0.46
CA VAL A 310 -20.84 -17.92 0.59
C VAL A 310 -21.20 -16.49 0.13
N ILE A 311 -20.86 -16.14 -1.11
CA ILE A 311 -21.17 -14.81 -1.67
C ILE A 311 -22.68 -14.65 -1.81
N GLU A 312 -23.41 -15.66 -2.28
CA GLU A 312 -24.87 -15.65 -2.41
C GLU A 312 -25.56 -15.41 -1.07
N GLU A 313 -25.17 -16.17 -0.05
CA GLU A 313 -25.70 -16.01 1.33
C GLU A 313 -25.48 -14.58 1.85
N LEU A 314 -24.30 -14.00 1.64
CA LEU A 314 -23.98 -12.65 2.13
C LEU A 314 -24.57 -11.52 1.27
N LEU A 315 -25.01 -11.79 0.06
CA LEU A 315 -25.69 -10.81 -0.80
C LEU A 315 -27.22 -10.79 -0.59
N GLU A 316 -27.76 -11.86 -0.03
CA GLU A 316 -29.20 -11.99 0.30
C GLU A 316 -29.52 -11.55 1.75
N ALA A 317 -28.50 -11.49 2.62
CA ALA A 317 -28.62 -11.06 4.02
C ALA A 317 -28.61 -9.53 4.15
#